data_4a47c12725421e2d04035879130b9728
#
_entry.id   4a47c12725421e2d04035879130b9728
#
_cell.length_a   1.000
_cell.length_b   1.000
_cell.length_c   1.000
_cell.angle_alpha   90.00
_cell.angle_beta   90.00
_cell.angle_gamma   90.00
#
_symmetry.space_group_name_H-M   'P 1'
#
loop_
_entity.id
_entity.type
_entity.pdbx_description
1 polymer ?
#
loop_
_entity_poly.entity_id
_entity_poly.type
_entity_poly.pdbx_seq_one_letter_code
_entity_poly.pdbx_strand_id
1 'polypeptide(L)'
;LGQLGFYINQSLCTGCKACSVSCKDKNNLDVGINFRRVYTYENGSFMEQPGGGIVHNIKAFYYSISCNHCTNPKCLPSCPVGAIFKDKDNGVVTIDQEICQGTQLCVKACPYGAPQYNKKVFKSNKCNLCIDLQEKGEDPVCVATCPMRAIEFGPIDELRKKYGNVSQIKGMPSDTITNPNLVITPHKDARLSSS
;
A
#
# COMPACT_ATOMS: atom_id res chain seq x y z
N LEU A 1 -21.98 1.78 2.96
CA LEU A 1 -20.65 1.15 3.08
C LEU A 1 -19.72 2.19 3.67
N GLY A 2 -19.11 1.96 4.81
CA GLY A 2 -18.16 2.89 5.42
C GLY A 2 -16.83 2.94 4.65
N GLN A 3 -15.88 3.75 5.14
CA GLN A 3 -14.55 3.86 4.55
C GLN A 3 -13.90 2.48 4.35
N LEU A 4 -13.52 2.17 3.12
CA LEU A 4 -12.84 0.93 2.77
C LEU A 4 -11.32 1.04 2.97
N GLY A 5 -10.69 -0.10 3.28
CA GLY A 5 -9.25 -0.19 3.51
C GLY A 5 -8.69 -1.58 3.35
N PHE A 6 -7.39 -1.71 3.60
CA PHE A 6 -6.67 -2.98 3.59
C PHE A 6 -6.19 -3.36 4.98
N TYR A 7 -6.16 -4.65 5.24
CA TYR A 7 -5.38 -5.26 6.30
C TYR A 7 -4.21 -6.06 5.71
N ILE A 8 -3.05 -5.97 6.33
CA ILE A 8 -1.83 -6.70 5.96
C ILE A 8 -1.25 -7.42 7.17
N ASN A 9 -1.18 -8.75 7.09
CA ASN A 9 -0.45 -9.55 8.07
C ASN A 9 0.99 -9.77 7.60
N GLN A 10 1.94 -9.03 8.16
CA GLN A 10 3.34 -9.16 7.78
C GLN A 10 3.98 -10.48 8.22
N SER A 11 3.46 -11.12 9.28
CA SER A 11 3.99 -12.41 9.73
C SER A 11 3.71 -13.53 8.74
N LEU A 12 2.69 -13.36 7.88
CA LEU A 12 2.35 -14.29 6.81
C LEU A 12 2.98 -13.89 5.46
N CYS A 13 3.38 -12.63 5.30
CA CYS A 13 3.88 -12.14 4.01
C CYS A 13 5.30 -12.66 3.73
N THR A 14 5.45 -13.48 2.71
CA THR A 14 6.74 -14.06 2.26
C THR A 14 7.46 -13.22 1.21
N GLY A 15 6.94 -12.05 0.85
CA GLY A 15 7.55 -11.20 -0.17
C GLY A 15 7.45 -11.72 -1.62
N CYS A 16 6.61 -12.72 -1.88
CA CYS A 16 6.51 -13.42 -3.19
C CYS A 16 6.08 -12.53 -4.37
N LYS A 17 5.58 -11.31 -4.11
CA LYS A 17 5.13 -10.33 -5.11
C LYS A 17 3.92 -10.75 -5.98
N ALA A 18 3.26 -11.89 -5.73
CA ALA A 18 2.08 -12.31 -6.48
C ALA A 18 1.01 -11.22 -6.54
N CYS A 19 0.73 -10.53 -5.41
CA CYS A 19 -0.21 -9.41 -5.34
C CYS A 19 0.21 -8.20 -6.21
N SER A 20 1.51 -8.00 -6.43
CA SER A 20 2.01 -6.92 -7.29
C SER A 20 1.86 -7.28 -8.76
N VAL A 21 2.17 -8.54 -9.12
CA VAL A 21 2.06 -9.04 -10.50
C VAL A 21 0.60 -9.06 -10.94
N SER A 22 -0.29 -9.64 -10.15
CA SER A 22 -1.72 -9.69 -10.49
C SER A 22 -2.36 -8.29 -10.60
N CYS A 23 -1.95 -7.36 -9.73
CA CYS A 23 -2.40 -5.98 -9.83
C CYS A 23 -1.90 -5.30 -11.11
N LYS A 24 -0.64 -5.60 -11.51
CA LYS A 24 -0.05 -5.08 -12.74
C LYS A 24 -0.76 -5.62 -13.98
N ASP A 25 -1.02 -6.92 -14.02
CA ASP A 25 -1.69 -7.62 -15.10
C ASP A 25 -3.13 -7.11 -15.27
N LYS A 26 -3.95 -7.18 -14.20
CA LYS A 26 -5.33 -6.68 -14.23
C LYS A 26 -5.47 -5.26 -14.75
N ASN A 27 -4.57 -4.37 -14.37
CA ASN A 27 -4.63 -2.95 -14.73
C ASN A 27 -3.83 -2.62 -16.00
N ASN A 28 -3.28 -3.62 -16.70
CA ASN A 28 -2.44 -3.47 -17.90
C ASN A 28 -1.37 -2.37 -17.72
N LEU A 29 -0.63 -2.43 -16.61
CA LEU A 29 0.32 -1.39 -16.24
C LEU A 29 1.63 -1.54 -17.04
N ASP A 30 2.10 -0.45 -17.58
CA ASP A 30 3.38 -0.37 -18.28
C ASP A 30 4.58 -0.73 -17.37
N VAL A 31 5.71 -1.03 -18.00
CA VAL A 31 6.98 -1.26 -17.29
C VAL A 31 7.31 -0.07 -16.40
N GLY A 32 7.72 -0.34 -15.16
CA GLY A 32 8.04 0.68 -14.16
C GLY A 32 6.83 1.18 -13.36
N ILE A 33 5.58 0.89 -13.75
CA ILE A 33 4.38 1.29 -13.03
C ILE A 33 3.84 0.12 -12.21
N ASN A 34 3.65 0.34 -10.90
CA ASN A 34 3.14 -0.66 -9.98
C ASN A 34 2.23 -0.01 -8.94
N PHE A 35 0.92 -0.29 -8.99
CA PHE A 35 -0.02 0.25 -8.00
C PHE A 35 0.12 -0.43 -6.64
N ARG A 36 0.35 -1.77 -6.61
CA ARG A 36 0.74 -2.50 -5.41
C ARG A 36 2.21 -2.88 -5.52
N ARG A 37 2.95 -2.64 -4.43
CA ARG A 37 4.39 -2.89 -4.35
C ARG A 37 4.70 -3.70 -3.11
N VAL A 38 5.68 -4.56 -3.20
CA VAL A 38 6.21 -5.33 -2.07
C VAL A 38 7.65 -4.90 -1.85
N TYR A 39 7.90 -4.31 -0.70
CA TYR A 39 9.24 -3.89 -0.29
C TYR A 39 9.86 -4.92 0.65
N THR A 40 11.16 -5.01 0.60
CA THR A 40 11.99 -5.74 1.55
C THR A 40 12.66 -4.72 2.47
N TYR A 41 12.61 -4.99 3.77
CA TYR A 41 13.42 -4.28 4.75
C TYR A 41 14.46 -5.25 5.28
N GLU A 42 15.73 -4.86 5.22
CA GLU A 42 16.86 -5.63 5.71
C GLU A 42 17.76 -4.71 6.53
N ASN A 43 18.20 -5.20 7.68
CA ASN A 43 19.13 -4.51 8.56
C ASN A 43 19.91 -5.54 9.37
N GLY A 44 21.13 -5.20 9.74
CA GLY A 44 22.02 -6.07 10.49
C GLY A 44 23.21 -6.55 9.67
N SER A 45 24.04 -7.39 10.27
CA SER A 45 25.29 -7.89 9.69
C SER A 45 25.61 -9.28 10.20
N PHE A 46 26.53 -9.91 9.51
CA PHE A 46 27.26 -11.07 10.03
C PHE A 46 28.45 -10.59 10.85
N MET A 47 28.75 -11.31 11.94
CA MET A 47 29.86 -11.01 12.86
C MET A 47 30.65 -12.28 13.11
N GLU A 48 31.97 -12.20 13.00
CA GLU A 48 32.87 -13.28 13.39
C GLU A 48 33.03 -13.30 14.92
N GLN A 49 33.00 -14.49 15.50
CA GLN A 49 33.28 -14.69 16.92
C GLN A 49 34.74 -15.09 17.17
N PRO A 50 35.31 -14.71 18.30
CA PRO A 50 36.58 -15.26 18.73
C PRO A 50 36.50 -16.80 18.80
N GLY A 51 37.30 -17.51 17.99
CA GLY A 51 37.24 -18.96 17.86
C GLY A 51 36.65 -19.49 16.55
N GLY A 52 36.27 -18.60 15.58
CA GLY A 52 35.96 -18.99 14.22
C GLY A 52 34.50 -19.30 13.92
N GLY A 53 33.55 -18.87 14.76
CA GLY A 53 32.12 -18.95 14.50
C GLY A 53 31.57 -17.68 13.80
N ILE A 54 30.50 -17.82 13.00
CA ILE A 54 29.75 -16.68 12.42
C ILE A 54 28.38 -16.62 13.08
N VAL A 55 28.04 -15.46 13.66
CA VAL A 55 26.71 -15.14 14.14
C VAL A 55 26.15 -13.98 13.35
N HIS A 56 24.83 -13.83 13.36
CA HIS A 56 24.18 -12.72 12.68
C HIS A 56 23.13 -12.06 13.58
N ASN A 57 22.89 -10.78 13.35
CA ASN A 57 21.80 -10.01 13.95
C ASN A 57 20.83 -9.48 12.87
N ILE A 58 20.80 -10.14 11.72
CA ILE A 58 19.97 -9.74 10.57
C ILE A 58 18.50 -9.75 10.96
N LYS A 59 17.84 -8.64 10.65
CA LYS A 59 16.40 -8.45 10.73
C LYS A 59 15.87 -8.18 9.33
N ALA A 60 14.94 -9.00 8.87
CA ALA A 60 14.35 -8.87 7.56
C ALA A 60 12.84 -9.08 7.63
N PHE A 61 12.10 -8.28 6.89
CA PHE A 61 10.66 -8.45 6.71
C PHE A 61 10.19 -7.83 5.41
N TYR A 62 9.00 -8.25 4.97
CA TYR A 62 8.36 -7.74 3.77
C TYR A 62 7.14 -6.91 4.14
N TYR A 63 6.82 -5.90 3.32
CA TYR A 63 5.55 -5.19 3.42
C TYR A 63 4.97 -4.87 2.05
N SER A 64 3.70 -5.27 1.90
CA SER A 64 2.93 -5.00 0.69
C SER A 64 2.13 -3.73 0.88
N ILE A 65 2.30 -2.75 -0.01
CA ILE A 65 1.59 -1.47 0.07
C ILE A 65 1.04 -1.06 -1.30
N SER A 66 -0.11 -0.40 -1.27
CA SER A 66 -0.73 0.27 -2.42
C SER A 66 -1.19 1.67 -2.02
N CYS A 67 -2.16 2.24 -2.70
CA CYS A 67 -2.85 3.42 -2.19
C CYS A 67 -3.63 3.05 -0.92
N ASN A 68 -3.47 3.86 0.11
CA ASN A 68 -4.14 3.66 1.41
C ASN A 68 -5.49 4.36 1.49
N HIS A 69 -5.96 5.01 0.43
CA HIS A 69 -7.22 5.77 0.37
C HIS A 69 -7.45 6.62 1.63
N CYS A 70 -6.42 7.36 2.01
CA CYS A 70 -6.26 8.05 3.28
C CYS A 70 -7.48 8.88 3.68
N THR A 71 -7.71 9.03 4.98
CA THR A 71 -8.73 9.95 5.50
C THR A 71 -8.41 11.38 5.10
N ASN A 72 -7.12 11.78 5.19
CA ASN A 72 -6.61 13.09 4.81
C ASN A 72 -5.64 12.97 3.61
N PRO A 73 -6.13 12.70 2.39
CA PRO A 73 -5.27 12.41 1.25
C PRO A 73 -4.55 13.68 0.76
N LYS A 74 -3.22 13.74 0.91
CA LYS A 74 -2.40 14.88 0.46
C LYS A 74 -2.39 15.04 -1.06
N CYS A 75 -2.67 13.97 -1.81
CA CYS A 75 -2.76 14.02 -3.27
C CYS A 75 -3.99 14.79 -3.78
N LEU A 76 -5.09 14.82 -3.01
CA LEU A 76 -6.34 15.47 -3.41
C LEU A 76 -6.15 17.00 -3.54
N PRO A 77 -5.74 17.74 -2.48
CA PRO A 77 -5.56 19.19 -2.59
C PRO A 77 -4.36 19.59 -3.47
N SER A 78 -3.47 18.65 -3.80
CA SER A 78 -2.32 18.93 -4.66
C SER A 78 -2.65 18.94 -6.15
N CYS A 79 -3.85 18.53 -6.56
CA CYS A 79 -4.23 18.47 -7.96
C CYS A 79 -4.79 19.83 -8.42
N PRO A 80 -4.06 20.58 -9.28
CA PRO A 80 -4.48 21.93 -9.67
C PRO A 80 -5.70 21.93 -10.61
N VAL A 81 -5.96 20.80 -11.27
CA VAL A 81 -7.08 20.65 -12.21
C VAL A 81 -8.27 19.90 -11.59
N GLY A 82 -8.20 19.56 -10.31
CA GLY A 82 -9.30 18.89 -9.60
C GLY A 82 -9.59 17.46 -10.09
N ALA A 83 -8.63 16.77 -10.71
CA ALA A 83 -8.84 15.42 -11.23
C ALA A 83 -8.89 14.32 -10.15
N ILE A 84 -8.70 14.66 -8.87
CA ILE A 84 -8.68 13.67 -7.79
C ILE A 84 -9.92 13.83 -6.93
N PHE A 85 -10.63 12.73 -6.73
CA PHE A 85 -11.88 12.68 -5.96
C PHE A 85 -11.76 11.67 -4.82
N LYS A 86 -12.46 11.95 -3.73
CA LYS A 86 -12.71 10.98 -2.67
C LYS A 86 -14.20 10.72 -2.60
N ASP A 87 -14.57 9.47 -2.83
CA ASP A 87 -15.95 9.01 -2.72
C ASP A 87 -16.43 9.15 -1.27
N LYS A 88 -17.65 9.66 -1.08
CA LYS A 88 -18.22 9.93 0.26
C LYS A 88 -18.78 8.68 0.92
N ASP A 89 -19.20 7.67 0.13
CA ASP A 89 -19.89 6.48 0.64
C ASP A 89 -18.91 5.38 1.04
N ASN A 90 -17.80 5.24 0.29
CA ASN A 90 -16.81 4.19 0.49
C ASN A 90 -15.38 4.71 0.77
N GLY A 91 -15.17 6.02 0.68
CA GLY A 91 -13.90 6.69 0.95
C GLY A 91 -12.80 6.40 -0.07
N VAL A 92 -13.12 5.81 -1.21
CA VAL A 92 -12.14 5.51 -2.26
C VAL A 92 -11.65 6.80 -2.90
N VAL A 93 -10.34 6.97 -2.97
CA VAL A 93 -9.73 8.10 -3.67
C VAL A 93 -9.37 7.64 -5.08
N THR A 94 -9.83 8.35 -6.10
CA THR A 94 -9.59 8.03 -7.52
C THR A 94 -8.96 9.21 -8.25
N ILE A 95 -8.40 8.96 -9.42
CA ILE A 95 -7.92 9.97 -10.35
C ILE A 95 -8.71 9.81 -11.64
N ASP A 96 -9.51 10.81 -11.97
CA ASP A 96 -10.22 10.86 -13.23
C ASP A 96 -9.22 11.02 -14.39
N GLN A 97 -9.27 10.07 -15.31
CA GLN A 97 -8.33 10.02 -16.42
C GLN A 97 -8.70 11.00 -17.54
N GLU A 98 -9.93 11.48 -17.61
CA GLU A 98 -10.34 12.48 -18.58
C GLU A 98 -9.87 13.89 -18.16
N ILE A 99 -9.97 14.20 -16.87
CA ILE A 99 -9.56 15.49 -16.29
C ILE A 99 -8.04 15.57 -16.07
N CYS A 100 -7.36 14.43 -15.84
CA CYS A 100 -5.94 14.40 -15.48
C CYS A 100 -5.06 14.97 -16.61
N GLN A 101 -4.30 16.02 -16.30
CA GLN A 101 -3.32 16.68 -17.21
C GLN A 101 -1.87 16.28 -16.91
N GLY A 102 -1.61 15.29 -16.07
CA GLY A 102 -0.28 14.75 -15.83
C GLY A 102 0.71 15.69 -15.13
N THR A 103 0.24 16.64 -14.33
CA THR A 103 1.09 17.62 -13.60
C THR A 103 2.05 16.99 -12.59
N GLN A 104 1.85 15.73 -12.24
CA GLN A 104 2.63 14.93 -11.28
C GLN A 104 2.67 15.48 -9.85
N LEU A 105 1.95 16.54 -9.51
CA LEU A 105 1.94 17.08 -8.15
C LEU A 105 1.40 16.07 -7.13
N CYS A 106 0.42 15.25 -7.51
CA CYS A 106 -0.07 14.15 -6.68
C CYS A 106 0.97 13.06 -6.41
N VAL A 107 1.89 12.82 -7.36
CA VAL A 107 3.02 11.87 -7.19
C VAL A 107 3.97 12.40 -6.13
N LYS A 108 4.30 13.69 -6.19
CA LYS A 108 5.20 14.35 -5.22
C LYS A 108 4.56 14.50 -3.83
N ALA A 109 3.26 14.75 -3.77
CA ALA A 109 2.55 15.00 -2.52
C ALA A 109 2.25 13.72 -1.72
N CYS A 110 2.23 12.56 -2.34
CA CYS A 110 1.91 11.31 -1.67
C CYS A 110 3.13 10.74 -0.92
N PRO A 111 3.12 10.66 0.42
CA PRO A 111 4.25 10.13 1.17
C PRO A 111 4.51 8.64 0.89
N TYR A 112 3.49 7.91 0.42
CA TYR A 112 3.59 6.50 0.07
C TYR A 112 3.95 6.26 -1.40
N GLY A 113 4.07 7.29 -2.22
CA GLY A 113 4.32 7.18 -3.66
C GLY A 113 3.23 6.40 -4.41
N ALA A 114 1.98 6.45 -3.95
CA ALA A 114 0.90 5.64 -4.54
C ALA A 114 0.49 6.08 -5.95
N PRO A 115 0.32 7.38 -6.27
CA PRO A 115 0.13 7.81 -7.64
C PRO A 115 1.41 7.57 -8.46
N GLN A 116 1.24 7.02 -9.65
CA GLN A 116 2.33 6.70 -10.58
C GLN A 116 2.06 7.41 -11.90
N TYR A 117 3.07 8.08 -12.44
CA TYR A 117 2.97 8.79 -13.73
C TYR A 117 3.31 7.86 -14.89
N ASN A 118 2.43 7.80 -15.87
CA ASN A 118 2.66 7.06 -17.10
C ASN A 118 3.10 8.02 -18.19
N LYS A 119 4.35 7.87 -18.64
CA LYS A 119 4.98 8.71 -19.66
C LYS A 119 4.40 8.50 -21.06
N LYS A 120 3.76 7.35 -21.34
CA LYS A 120 3.17 7.06 -22.66
C LYS A 120 1.88 7.82 -22.89
N VAL A 121 1.06 7.92 -21.84
CA VAL A 121 -0.25 8.60 -21.91
C VAL A 121 -0.25 9.97 -21.24
N PHE A 122 0.89 10.38 -20.67
CA PHE A 122 1.09 11.66 -19.99
C PHE A 122 0.11 11.91 -18.84
N LYS A 123 -0.31 10.86 -18.11
CA LYS A 123 -1.28 10.92 -17.01
C LYS A 123 -0.78 10.16 -15.79
N SER A 124 -1.27 10.57 -14.62
CA SER A 124 -1.04 9.85 -13.38
C SER A 124 -2.23 8.94 -13.05
N ASN A 125 -1.95 7.76 -12.53
CA ASN A 125 -2.98 6.85 -12.04
C ASN A 125 -2.50 6.12 -10.78
N LYS A 126 -3.41 5.41 -10.11
CA LYS A 126 -3.13 4.67 -8.87
C LYS A 126 -4.17 3.59 -8.61
N CYS A 127 -3.95 2.77 -7.58
CA CYS A 127 -4.94 1.83 -7.08
C CYS A 127 -6.30 2.51 -6.86
N ASN A 128 -7.37 1.89 -7.37
CA ASN A 128 -8.78 2.27 -7.21
C ASN A 128 -9.57 1.26 -6.37
N LEU A 129 -8.89 0.38 -5.61
CA LEU A 129 -9.44 -0.75 -4.87
C LEU A 129 -10.15 -1.79 -5.75
N CYS A 130 -9.89 -1.82 -7.06
CA CYS A 130 -10.59 -2.69 -8.01
C CYS A 130 -12.11 -2.56 -7.91
N ILE A 131 -12.64 -1.32 -7.97
CA ILE A 131 -14.08 -1.03 -7.86
C ILE A 131 -14.88 -1.92 -8.81
N ASP A 132 -14.41 -2.11 -10.02
CA ASP A 132 -15.02 -2.96 -11.05
C ASP A 132 -15.19 -4.44 -10.65
N LEU A 133 -14.33 -4.95 -9.76
CA LEU A 133 -14.47 -6.29 -9.18
C LEU A 133 -15.43 -6.27 -7.98
N GLN A 134 -15.38 -5.24 -7.16
CA GLN A 134 -16.27 -5.08 -6.02
C GLN A 134 -17.75 -4.96 -6.45
N GLU A 135 -18.03 -4.27 -7.55
CA GLU A 135 -19.37 -4.18 -8.13
C GLU A 135 -19.93 -5.55 -8.54
N LYS A 136 -19.06 -6.54 -8.77
CA LYS A 136 -19.41 -7.93 -9.04
C LYS A 136 -19.43 -8.81 -7.80
N GLY A 137 -19.16 -8.25 -6.62
CA GLY A 137 -19.02 -9.00 -5.37
C GLY A 137 -17.71 -9.77 -5.24
N GLU A 138 -16.71 -9.41 -6.04
CA GLU A 138 -15.40 -10.06 -6.05
C GLU A 138 -14.37 -9.26 -5.22
N ASP A 139 -13.40 -9.95 -4.65
CA ASP A 139 -12.29 -9.32 -3.94
C ASP A 139 -11.35 -8.56 -4.90
N PRO A 140 -10.68 -7.50 -4.41
CA PRO A 140 -9.56 -6.91 -5.13
C PRO A 140 -8.54 -7.97 -5.54
N VAL A 141 -8.06 -7.93 -6.79
CA VAL A 141 -7.19 -8.98 -7.35
C VAL A 141 -5.97 -9.32 -6.47
N CYS A 142 -5.41 -8.34 -5.79
CA CYS A 142 -4.26 -8.54 -4.89
C CYS A 142 -4.62 -9.32 -3.61
N VAL A 143 -5.88 -9.29 -3.17
CA VAL A 143 -6.42 -10.10 -2.07
C VAL A 143 -6.62 -11.52 -2.55
N ALA A 144 -7.39 -11.69 -3.63
CA ALA A 144 -7.70 -12.99 -4.22
C ALA A 144 -6.46 -13.81 -4.58
N THR A 145 -5.43 -13.14 -5.11
CA THR A 145 -4.20 -13.80 -5.57
C THR A 145 -3.20 -14.13 -4.45
N CYS A 146 -3.35 -13.57 -3.24
CA CYS A 146 -2.35 -13.76 -2.19
C CYS A 146 -2.30 -15.23 -1.71
N PRO A 147 -1.22 -16.00 -1.99
CA PRO A 147 -1.15 -17.41 -1.62
C PRO A 147 -1.10 -17.62 -0.11
N MET A 148 -0.56 -16.64 0.61
CA MET A 148 -0.43 -16.68 2.08
C MET A 148 -1.64 -16.10 2.81
N ARG A 149 -2.66 -15.61 2.09
CA ARG A 149 -3.83 -14.92 2.70
C ARG A 149 -3.43 -13.81 3.67
N ALA A 150 -2.31 -13.14 3.35
CA ALA A 150 -1.74 -12.07 4.17
C ALA A 150 -2.43 -10.72 3.96
N ILE A 151 -3.35 -10.61 3.01
CA ILE A 151 -4.05 -9.37 2.67
C ILE A 151 -5.55 -9.61 2.81
N GLU A 152 -6.22 -8.76 3.58
CA GLU A 152 -7.68 -8.68 3.62
C GLU A 152 -8.13 -7.28 3.18
N PHE A 153 -9.39 -7.18 2.79
CA PHE A 153 -10.04 -5.97 2.32
C PHE A 153 -11.43 -5.86 2.93
N GLY A 154 -11.86 -4.65 3.26
CA GLY A 154 -13.19 -4.41 3.80
C GLY A 154 -13.34 -3.04 4.46
N PRO A 155 -14.46 -2.81 5.16
CA PRO A 155 -14.65 -1.61 5.97
C PRO A 155 -13.53 -1.46 6.99
N ILE A 156 -12.89 -0.30 7.01
CA ILE A 156 -11.69 -0.08 7.83
C ILE A 156 -11.97 -0.21 9.33
N ASP A 157 -13.16 0.15 9.78
CA ASP A 157 -13.53 0.09 11.18
C ASP A 157 -13.70 -1.37 11.65
N GLU A 158 -14.20 -2.26 10.79
CA GLU A 158 -14.26 -3.69 11.06
C GLU A 158 -12.85 -4.30 11.11
N LEU A 159 -11.98 -3.93 10.16
CA LEU A 159 -10.60 -4.37 10.15
C LEU A 159 -9.85 -3.90 11.39
N ARG A 160 -10.06 -2.65 11.82
CA ARG A 160 -9.48 -2.11 13.06
C ARG A 160 -10.00 -2.83 14.30
N LYS A 161 -11.29 -3.12 14.36
CA LYS A 161 -11.90 -3.88 15.47
C LYS A 161 -11.31 -5.29 15.56
N LYS A 162 -11.05 -5.92 14.43
CA LYS A 162 -10.54 -7.30 14.36
C LYS A 162 -9.03 -7.39 14.62
N TYR A 163 -8.23 -6.44 14.11
CA TYR A 163 -6.76 -6.56 14.05
C TYR A 163 -6.01 -5.42 14.76
N GLY A 164 -6.70 -4.45 15.36
CA GLY A 164 -6.11 -3.29 16.01
C GLY A 164 -5.88 -2.12 15.05
N ASN A 165 -5.17 -1.08 15.54
CA ASN A 165 -5.07 0.21 14.87
C ASN A 165 -3.68 0.52 14.30
N VAL A 166 -2.78 -0.45 14.23
CA VAL A 166 -1.43 -0.21 13.72
C VAL A 166 -1.51 0.06 12.22
N SER A 167 -1.08 1.25 11.79
CA SER A 167 -1.10 1.69 10.41
C SER A 167 0.27 2.12 9.90
N GLN A 168 1.29 2.04 10.77
CA GLN A 168 2.68 2.39 10.48
C GLN A 168 3.63 1.33 11.03
N ILE A 169 4.72 1.08 10.29
CA ILE A 169 5.83 0.20 10.67
C ILE A 169 7.16 0.86 10.32
N LYS A 170 8.27 0.27 10.73
CA LYS A 170 9.61 0.71 10.30
C LYS A 170 9.70 0.76 8.77
N GLY A 171 10.29 1.84 8.26
CA GLY A 171 10.44 2.08 6.82
C GLY A 171 9.23 2.71 6.13
N MET A 172 8.13 2.93 6.85
CA MET A 172 6.97 3.66 6.33
C MET A 172 6.95 5.12 6.83
N PRO A 173 6.35 6.04 6.05
CA PRO A 173 6.05 7.40 6.51
C PRO A 173 5.14 7.38 7.74
N SER A 174 5.18 8.46 8.55
CA SER A 174 4.27 8.60 9.69
C SER A 174 2.81 8.57 9.23
N ASP A 175 2.00 7.80 9.93
CA ASP A 175 0.57 7.69 9.67
C ASP A 175 -0.20 8.98 10.01
N THR A 176 0.33 9.80 10.91
CA THR A 176 -0.25 11.11 11.25
C THR A 176 -0.30 12.09 10.09
N ILE A 177 0.52 11.89 9.05
CA ILE A 177 0.56 12.76 7.86
C ILE A 177 -0.75 12.71 7.08
N THR A 178 -1.34 11.52 6.95
CA THR A 178 -2.48 11.30 6.05
C THR A 178 -3.64 10.51 6.67
N ASN A 179 -3.47 9.93 7.84
CA ASN A 179 -4.38 8.97 8.45
C ASN A 179 -4.77 7.88 7.43
N PRO A 180 -3.84 6.94 7.11
CA PRO A 180 -4.07 5.92 6.09
C PRO A 180 -5.14 4.92 6.54
N ASN A 181 -5.99 4.49 5.61
CA ASN A 181 -6.96 3.43 5.85
C ASN A 181 -6.32 2.07 5.58
N LEU A 182 -5.37 1.76 6.43
CA LEU A 182 -4.55 0.56 6.44
C LEU A 182 -4.45 0.04 7.87
N VAL A 183 -4.55 -1.27 8.03
CA VAL A 183 -4.28 -1.97 9.30
C VAL A 183 -3.16 -2.98 9.05
N ILE A 184 -2.21 -3.07 9.97
CA ILE A 184 -1.06 -3.97 9.85
C ILE A 184 -0.93 -4.80 11.12
N THR A 185 -0.80 -6.12 10.98
CA THR A 185 -0.17 -6.94 12.03
C THR A 185 1.33 -6.97 11.74
N PRO A 186 2.15 -6.26 12.54
CA PRO A 186 3.57 -6.12 12.24
C PRO A 186 4.34 -7.43 12.42
N HIS A 187 5.31 -7.69 11.55
CA HIS A 187 6.37 -8.64 11.84
C HIS A 187 7.12 -8.20 13.12
N LYS A 188 7.68 -9.15 13.89
CA LYS A 188 8.39 -8.85 15.15
C LYS A 188 9.47 -7.76 14.99
N ASP A 189 10.19 -7.77 13.87
CA ASP A 189 11.27 -6.82 13.58
C ASP A 189 10.80 -5.50 12.92
N ALA A 190 9.52 -5.44 12.52
CA ALA A 190 8.91 -4.27 11.87
C ALA A 190 8.29 -3.28 12.87
N ARG A 191 8.15 -3.67 14.14
CA ARG A 191 7.54 -2.81 15.16
C ARG A 191 8.36 -1.54 15.35
N LEU A 192 7.68 -0.42 15.49
CA LEU A 192 8.29 0.81 15.98
C LEU A 192 8.71 0.55 17.43
N SER A 193 9.89 1.03 17.82
CA SER A 193 10.28 1.05 19.24
C SER A 193 9.21 1.86 19.98
N SER A 194 8.62 1.28 21.02
CA SER A 194 7.85 2.08 21.98
C SER A 194 8.76 3.20 22.48
N SER A 195 8.42 4.43 22.13
CA SER A 195 9.01 5.62 22.74
C SER A 195 8.62 5.72 24.20
#